data_31a22214e3bc794b5d8e63ccac2230cf
#
_entry.id   31a22214e3bc794b5d8e63ccac2230cf
#
_cell.length_a   1.000
_cell.length_b   1.000
_cell.length_c   1.000
_cell.angle_alpha   90.00
_cell.angle_beta   90.00
_cell.angle_gamma   90.00
#
_symmetry.space_group_name_H-M   'P 1'
#
loop_
_entity.id
_entity.type
_entity.pdbx_description
1 polymer ?
#
loop_
_entity_poly.entity_id
_entity_poly.type
_entity_poly.pdbx_seq_one_letter_code
_entity_poly.pdbx_strand_id
1 'polypeptide(L)'
;MRAFLAIAVAGVAVYFYAIHGVAAAVYWDVCVAVMLAAGFAVASRLDRHRSAWMMILIGQACFLTGDVCFALLEHVFHSDASPNIGDIFYIGGYPFIAAGLVMLLRSQGTSRDSGGVIDGVIVSTSVAVLLWVFFVVPTAFDHTVSVSSRLISVAYPAGDLLLIAIGAQLAVRHVRRQAPYWILATGLVALLVSDLGYLYQSLYGVYNERDPIDFGWWISYALIVAVLLHPRVGEIAAPSTRTTPSLSPRRIVVLSLVTIAAPMTIGARALAGAALELPVLLGGTVVLFGLVVLRLVAMARELEASRTLLLHEATHDALTGLGNRTLFSDRIEDALSTGTPVAVLCLDLDDFKLVNDSLGHPAGDVVLQVVGERLVGLLRPGDAVARLGGDE
;
A
#
# COMPACT_ATOMS: atom_id res chain seq x y z
N MET A 1 14.78 -15.48 -13.09
CA MET A 1 14.54 -14.04 -13.10
C MET A 1 15.54 -13.26 -13.95
N ARG A 2 16.86 -13.21 -13.64
CA ARG A 2 17.81 -12.39 -14.43
C ARG A 2 17.82 -12.70 -15.92
N ALA A 3 17.89 -13.98 -16.30
CA ALA A 3 17.82 -14.40 -17.71
C ALA A 3 16.49 -14.01 -18.36
N PHE A 4 15.37 -14.17 -17.66
CA PHE A 4 14.05 -13.75 -18.14
C PHE A 4 14.02 -12.24 -18.42
N LEU A 5 14.49 -11.41 -17.49
CA LEU A 5 14.54 -9.95 -17.70
C LEU A 5 15.46 -9.57 -18.86
N ALA A 6 16.61 -10.23 -19.02
CA ALA A 6 17.49 -9.98 -20.16
C ALA A 6 16.81 -10.31 -21.51
N ILE A 7 16.04 -11.41 -21.55
CA ILE A 7 15.26 -11.79 -22.75
C ILE A 7 14.15 -10.76 -22.99
N ALA A 8 13.44 -10.31 -21.95
CA ALA A 8 12.40 -9.31 -22.09
C ALA A 8 12.95 -7.96 -22.61
N VAL A 9 14.11 -7.53 -22.10
CA VAL A 9 14.81 -6.33 -22.60
C VAL A 9 15.25 -6.48 -24.04
N ALA A 10 15.83 -7.63 -24.41
CA ALA A 10 16.19 -7.91 -25.80
C ALA A 10 14.94 -7.94 -26.71
N GLY A 11 13.85 -8.53 -26.24
CA GLY A 11 12.58 -8.60 -26.96
C GLY A 11 12.01 -7.21 -27.28
N VAL A 12 11.99 -6.31 -26.30
CA VAL A 12 11.50 -4.95 -26.53
C VAL A 12 12.42 -4.16 -27.48
N ALA A 13 13.72 -4.37 -27.40
CA ALA A 13 14.65 -3.75 -28.35
C ALA A 13 14.40 -4.23 -29.81
N VAL A 14 14.12 -5.52 -29.97
CA VAL A 14 13.76 -6.07 -31.32
C VAL A 14 12.45 -5.45 -31.82
N TYR A 15 11.43 -5.29 -30.95
CA TYR A 15 10.16 -4.64 -31.27
C TYR A 15 10.37 -3.21 -31.79
N PHE A 16 11.15 -2.41 -31.08
CA PHE A 16 11.33 -1.01 -31.44
C PHE A 16 12.22 -0.79 -32.66
N TYR A 17 13.25 -1.62 -32.86
CA TYR A 17 14.30 -1.34 -33.85
C TYR A 17 14.32 -2.27 -35.07
N ALA A 18 13.80 -3.50 -34.94
CA ALA A 18 14.01 -4.52 -35.99
C ALA A 18 12.74 -4.90 -36.77
N ILE A 19 11.56 -4.80 -36.17
CA ILE A 19 10.31 -5.32 -36.76
C ILE A 19 9.31 -4.17 -36.99
N HIS A 20 8.54 -4.21 -38.11
CA HIS A 20 7.66 -3.11 -38.51
C HIS A 20 6.30 -3.61 -39.00
N GLY A 21 5.25 -2.76 -38.92
CA GLY A 21 3.90 -3.05 -39.40
C GLY A 21 3.24 -4.24 -38.68
N VAL A 22 2.41 -4.98 -39.38
CA VAL A 22 1.69 -6.15 -38.86
C VAL A 22 2.59 -7.14 -38.12
N ALA A 23 3.81 -7.34 -38.62
CA ALA A 23 4.77 -8.23 -37.96
C ALA A 23 5.18 -7.74 -36.56
N ALA A 24 5.16 -6.44 -36.31
CA ALA A 24 5.45 -5.89 -34.96
C ALA A 24 4.30 -6.18 -34.01
N ALA A 25 3.03 -6.00 -34.40
CA ALA A 25 1.88 -6.34 -33.59
C ALA A 25 1.86 -7.83 -33.24
N VAL A 26 2.05 -8.71 -34.24
CA VAL A 26 2.14 -10.17 -34.00
C VAL A 26 3.30 -10.52 -33.05
N TYR A 27 4.46 -9.89 -33.26
CA TYR A 27 5.62 -10.12 -32.40
C TYR A 27 5.35 -9.71 -30.94
N TRP A 28 4.71 -8.55 -30.73
CA TRP A 28 4.28 -8.08 -29.44
C TRP A 28 3.38 -9.10 -28.73
N ASP A 29 2.28 -9.48 -29.37
CA ASP A 29 1.30 -10.40 -28.82
C ASP A 29 1.92 -11.77 -28.48
N VAL A 30 2.76 -12.31 -29.37
CA VAL A 30 3.44 -13.59 -29.13
C VAL A 30 4.40 -13.50 -27.94
N CYS A 31 5.18 -12.43 -27.84
CA CYS A 31 6.10 -12.26 -26.73
C CYS A 31 5.38 -12.10 -25.39
N VAL A 32 4.30 -11.30 -25.34
CA VAL A 32 3.47 -11.14 -24.16
C VAL A 32 2.80 -12.46 -23.80
N ALA A 33 2.25 -13.20 -24.78
CA ALA A 33 1.65 -14.51 -24.55
C ALA A 33 2.66 -15.51 -23.94
N VAL A 34 3.89 -15.54 -24.43
CA VAL A 34 4.96 -16.39 -23.89
C VAL A 34 5.32 -15.97 -22.45
N MET A 35 5.43 -14.67 -22.18
CA MET A 35 5.66 -14.16 -20.82
C MET A 35 4.55 -14.58 -19.87
N LEU A 36 3.28 -14.41 -20.26
CA LEU A 36 2.13 -14.80 -19.45
C LEU A 36 2.04 -16.31 -19.25
N ALA A 37 2.30 -17.12 -20.27
CA ALA A 37 2.34 -18.57 -20.15
C ALA A 37 3.40 -19.02 -19.13
N ALA A 38 4.57 -18.41 -19.15
CA ALA A 38 5.60 -18.63 -18.11
C ALA A 38 5.11 -18.21 -16.72
N GLY A 39 4.43 -17.06 -16.61
CA GLY A 39 3.80 -16.59 -15.38
C GLY A 39 2.78 -17.57 -14.84
N PHE A 40 1.85 -18.06 -15.66
CA PHE A 40 0.84 -19.06 -15.28
C PHE A 40 1.49 -20.38 -14.85
N ALA A 41 2.51 -20.84 -15.56
CA ALA A 41 3.24 -22.06 -15.22
C ALA A 41 3.92 -21.96 -13.85
N VAL A 42 4.46 -20.80 -13.50
CA VAL A 42 5.07 -20.56 -12.17
C VAL A 42 3.98 -20.41 -11.11
N ALA A 43 2.96 -19.58 -11.35
CA ALA A 43 1.88 -19.35 -10.41
C ALA A 43 1.13 -20.64 -10.06
N SER A 44 0.96 -21.56 -11.01
CA SER A 44 0.31 -22.85 -10.78
C SER A 44 1.04 -23.77 -9.78
N ARG A 45 2.35 -23.54 -9.59
CA ARG A 45 3.22 -24.31 -8.69
C ARG A 45 3.37 -23.66 -7.31
N LEU A 46 2.78 -22.48 -7.10
CA LEU A 46 2.82 -21.83 -5.80
C LEU A 46 1.85 -22.49 -4.83
N ASP A 47 2.33 -22.84 -3.64
CA ASP A 47 1.50 -23.40 -2.56
C ASP A 47 0.67 -22.31 -1.88
N ARG A 48 1.22 -21.10 -1.74
CA ARG A 48 0.57 -19.95 -1.10
C ARG A 48 0.26 -18.87 -2.12
N HIS A 49 -0.88 -18.20 -1.93
CA HIS A 49 -1.31 -17.03 -2.75
C HIS A 49 -1.47 -17.32 -4.25
N ARG A 50 -1.57 -18.61 -4.64
CA ARG A 50 -1.78 -19.03 -6.03
C ARG A 50 -2.96 -18.31 -6.68
N SER A 51 -4.11 -18.27 -6.01
CA SER A 51 -5.32 -17.61 -6.53
C SER A 51 -5.15 -16.12 -6.74
N ALA A 52 -4.42 -15.43 -5.86
CA ALA A 52 -4.13 -14.01 -6.02
C ALA A 52 -3.30 -13.73 -7.29
N TRP A 53 -2.23 -14.50 -7.50
CA TRP A 53 -1.40 -14.37 -8.68
C TRP A 53 -2.12 -14.79 -9.96
N MET A 54 -2.97 -15.82 -9.89
CA MET A 54 -3.82 -16.22 -11.03
C MET A 54 -4.76 -15.09 -11.43
N MET A 55 -5.38 -14.38 -10.48
CA MET A 55 -6.23 -13.22 -10.79
C MET A 55 -5.44 -12.11 -11.49
N ILE A 56 -4.24 -11.77 -11.00
CA ILE A 56 -3.39 -10.75 -11.64
C ILE A 56 -3.05 -11.18 -13.08
N LEU A 57 -2.66 -12.43 -13.30
CA LEU A 57 -2.33 -12.94 -14.62
C LEU A 57 -3.54 -13.02 -15.56
N ILE A 58 -4.73 -13.34 -15.04
CA ILE A 58 -5.99 -13.30 -15.83
C ILE A 58 -6.26 -11.87 -16.29
N GLY A 59 -6.09 -10.87 -15.41
CA GLY A 59 -6.25 -9.48 -15.82
C GLY A 59 -5.26 -9.05 -16.90
N GLN A 60 -4.00 -9.48 -16.79
CA GLN A 60 -2.99 -9.26 -17.84
C GLN A 60 -3.32 -10.01 -19.14
N ALA A 61 -3.90 -11.20 -19.06
CA ALA A 61 -4.36 -11.94 -20.24
C ALA A 61 -5.56 -11.25 -20.90
N CYS A 62 -6.44 -10.60 -20.12
CA CYS A 62 -7.47 -9.73 -20.69
C CYS A 62 -6.86 -8.58 -21.48
N PHE A 63 -5.83 -7.91 -20.97
CA PHE A 63 -5.15 -6.84 -21.71
C PHE A 63 -4.54 -7.36 -23.02
N LEU A 64 -3.82 -8.49 -23.00
CA LEU A 64 -3.32 -9.12 -24.21
C LEU A 64 -4.46 -9.47 -25.19
N THR A 65 -5.61 -9.94 -24.68
CA THR A 65 -6.77 -10.22 -25.57
C THR A 65 -7.29 -8.94 -26.21
N GLY A 66 -7.26 -7.82 -25.49
CA GLY A 66 -7.55 -6.49 -26.02
C GLY A 66 -6.59 -6.10 -27.13
N ASP A 67 -5.26 -6.30 -26.92
CA ASP A 67 -4.23 -6.03 -27.92
C ASP A 67 -4.48 -6.82 -29.20
N VAL A 68 -4.73 -8.14 -29.09
CA VAL A 68 -5.04 -9.00 -30.22
C VAL A 68 -6.32 -8.55 -30.94
N CYS A 69 -7.38 -8.20 -30.20
CA CYS A 69 -8.63 -7.70 -30.81
C CYS A 69 -8.38 -6.40 -31.58
N PHE A 70 -7.62 -5.49 -31.01
CA PHE A 70 -7.26 -4.22 -31.63
C PHE A 70 -6.45 -4.44 -32.92
N ALA A 71 -5.38 -5.26 -32.85
CA ALA A 71 -4.56 -5.58 -34.01
C ALA A 71 -5.35 -6.26 -35.13
N LEU A 72 -6.29 -7.15 -34.79
CA LEU A 72 -7.17 -7.79 -35.79
C LEU A 72 -8.11 -6.77 -36.45
N LEU A 73 -8.71 -5.88 -35.68
CA LEU A 73 -9.61 -4.84 -36.22
C LEU A 73 -8.85 -3.88 -37.13
N GLU A 74 -7.67 -3.43 -36.74
CA GLU A 74 -6.85 -2.49 -37.50
C GLU A 74 -6.27 -3.13 -38.79
N HIS A 75 -5.60 -4.28 -38.66
CA HIS A 75 -4.82 -4.83 -39.74
C HIS A 75 -5.59 -5.80 -40.66
N VAL A 76 -6.62 -6.47 -40.15
CA VAL A 76 -7.41 -7.46 -40.94
C VAL A 76 -8.73 -6.85 -41.40
N PHE A 77 -9.44 -6.17 -40.51
CA PHE A 77 -10.75 -5.61 -40.84
C PHE A 77 -10.67 -4.14 -41.27
N HIS A 78 -9.50 -3.51 -41.20
CA HIS A 78 -9.27 -2.10 -41.57
C HIS A 78 -10.29 -1.15 -40.94
N SER A 79 -10.59 -1.40 -39.65
CA SER A 79 -11.60 -0.68 -38.90
C SER A 79 -10.95 0.15 -37.80
N ASP A 80 -11.12 1.46 -37.88
CA ASP A 80 -10.65 2.43 -36.87
C ASP A 80 -11.77 2.74 -35.85
N ALA A 81 -12.75 1.83 -35.70
CA ALA A 81 -13.88 2.04 -34.79
C ALA A 81 -13.40 2.17 -33.34
N SER A 82 -13.78 3.27 -32.70
CA SER A 82 -13.58 3.51 -31.27
C SER A 82 -14.92 3.98 -30.68
N PRO A 83 -15.43 3.36 -29.66
CA PRO A 83 -14.93 2.15 -28.96
C PRO A 83 -15.09 0.86 -29.76
N ASN A 84 -14.26 -0.13 -29.44
CA ASN A 84 -14.29 -1.45 -30.09
C ASN A 84 -14.33 -2.60 -29.07
N ILE A 85 -14.34 -3.85 -29.57
CA ILE A 85 -14.43 -5.03 -28.71
C ILE A 85 -13.20 -5.18 -27.79
N GLY A 86 -12.03 -4.68 -28.16
CA GLY A 86 -10.82 -4.70 -27.36
C GLY A 86 -10.98 -3.95 -26.04
N ASP A 87 -11.75 -2.84 -26.05
CA ASP A 87 -12.02 -2.03 -24.85
C ASP A 87 -12.69 -2.83 -23.72
N ILE A 88 -13.55 -3.80 -24.10
CA ILE A 88 -14.23 -4.68 -23.12
C ILE A 88 -13.20 -5.51 -22.35
N PHE A 89 -12.19 -6.01 -23.05
CA PHE A 89 -11.13 -6.82 -22.45
C PHE A 89 -10.17 -5.94 -21.62
N TYR A 90 -9.77 -4.78 -22.13
CA TYR A 90 -8.94 -3.86 -21.37
C TYR A 90 -9.62 -3.44 -20.06
N ILE A 91 -10.86 -2.94 -20.12
CA ILE A 91 -11.59 -2.53 -18.91
C ILE A 91 -11.85 -3.73 -18.01
N GLY A 92 -12.17 -4.91 -18.58
CA GLY A 92 -12.38 -6.15 -17.84
C GLY A 92 -11.14 -6.65 -17.10
N GLY A 93 -9.93 -6.31 -17.54
CA GLY A 93 -8.68 -6.69 -16.89
C GLY A 93 -8.48 -6.06 -15.52
N TYR A 94 -8.87 -4.79 -15.32
CA TYR A 94 -8.68 -4.07 -14.06
C TYR A 94 -9.30 -4.74 -12.83
N PRO A 95 -10.56 -5.21 -12.84
CA PRO A 95 -11.15 -5.92 -11.70
C PRO A 95 -10.39 -7.17 -11.30
N PHE A 96 -9.85 -7.93 -12.27
CA PHE A 96 -9.06 -9.12 -11.96
C PHE A 96 -7.73 -8.77 -11.28
N ILE A 97 -6.99 -7.79 -11.81
CA ILE A 97 -5.75 -7.33 -11.18
C ILE A 97 -6.04 -6.80 -9.79
N ALA A 98 -7.08 -5.97 -9.64
CA ALA A 98 -7.51 -5.43 -8.35
C ALA A 98 -7.86 -6.53 -7.34
N ALA A 99 -8.63 -7.55 -7.76
CA ALA A 99 -8.97 -8.69 -6.93
C ALA A 99 -7.72 -9.43 -6.44
N GLY A 100 -6.76 -9.70 -7.33
CA GLY A 100 -5.50 -10.34 -6.99
C GLY A 100 -4.68 -9.51 -5.99
N LEU A 101 -4.56 -8.21 -6.20
CA LEU A 101 -3.87 -7.29 -5.27
C LEU A 101 -4.56 -7.23 -3.90
N VAL A 102 -5.91 -7.18 -3.86
CA VAL A 102 -6.69 -7.23 -2.61
C VAL A 102 -6.48 -8.55 -1.88
N MET A 103 -6.41 -9.67 -2.60
CA MET A 103 -6.13 -10.98 -1.98
C MET A 103 -4.72 -11.01 -1.36
N LEU A 104 -3.71 -10.45 -2.04
CA LEU A 104 -2.36 -10.28 -1.47
C LEU A 104 -2.38 -9.37 -0.22
N LEU A 105 -3.13 -8.27 -0.28
CA LEU A 105 -3.26 -7.34 0.84
C LEU A 105 -3.93 -7.98 2.07
N ARG A 106 -5.01 -8.75 1.85
CA ARG A 106 -5.73 -9.47 2.93
C ARG A 106 -4.89 -10.56 3.58
N SER A 107 -4.01 -11.21 2.84
CA SER A 107 -3.14 -12.27 3.36
C SER A 107 -2.06 -11.78 4.32
N GLN A 108 -1.76 -10.47 4.32
CA GLN A 108 -0.81 -9.86 5.26
C GLN A 108 -1.33 -9.75 6.71
N GLY A 109 -2.57 -10.19 6.96
CA GLY A 109 -3.20 -10.15 8.27
C GLY A 109 -3.95 -8.86 8.54
N THR A 110 -4.82 -8.93 9.57
CA THR A 110 -5.73 -7.84 9.97
C THR A 110 -5.09 -6.87 10.95
N SER A 111 -3.81 -6.51 10.79
CA SER A 111 -3.36 -5.37 11.57
C SER A 111 -4.22 -4.17 11.14
N ARG A 112 -5.04 -3.68 12.06
CA ARG A 112 -5.86 -2.46 11.89
C ARG A 112 -4.93 -1.23 11.77
N ASP A 113 -4.13 -1.18 10.71
CA ASP A 113 -3.43 0.05 10.35
C ASP A 113 -4.43 0.99 9.67
N SER A 114 -5.29 1.59 10.49
CA SER A 114 -6.24 2.62 10.05
C SER A 114 -5.51 3.80 9.39
N GLY A 115 -4.30 4.11 9.84
CA GLY A 115 -3.47 5.15 9.28
C GLY A 115 -3.04 4.87 7.84
N GLY A 116 -2.63 3.63 7.54
CA GLY A 116 -2.27 3.24 6.19
C GLY A 116 -3.43 3.25 5.20
N VAL A 117 -4.63 2.91 5.66
CA VAL A 117 -5.83 3.02 4.83
C VAL A 117 -6.13 4.49 4.50
N ILE A 118 -6.09 5.38 5.49
CA ILE A 118 -6.32 6.83 5.28
C ILE A 118 -5.29 7.39 4.30
N ASP A 119 -4.01 7.05 4.45
CA ASP A 119 -2.96 7.52 3.54
C ASP A 119 -3.21 7.03 2.10
N GLY A 120 -3.61 5.77 1.92
CA GLY A 120 -4.00 5.23 0.61
C GLY A 120 -5.19 5.99 0.00
N VAL A 121 -6.19 6.33 0.80
CA VAL A 121 -7.35 7.11 0.35
C VAL A 121 -6.94 8.55 -0.01
N ILE A 122 -6.05 9.19 0.76
CA ILE A 122 -5.51 10.52 0.44
C ILE A 122 -4.83 10.51 -0.93
N VAL A 123 -3.91 9.56 -1.16
CA VAL A 123 -3.20 9.43 -2.44
C VAL A 123 -4.19 9.21 -3.59
N SER A 124 -5.12 8.28 -3.43
CA SER A 124 -6.11 7.97 -4.47
C SER A 124 -7.03 9.15 -4.77
N THR A 125 -7.48 9.87 -3.76
CA THR A 125 -8.33 11.06 -3.95
C THR A 125 -7.56 12.19 -4.65
N SER A 126 -6.29 12.41 -4.29
CA SER A 126 -5.46 13.43 -4.95
C SER A 126 -5.25 13.10 -6.43
N VAL A 127 -4.93 11.85 -6.75
CA VAL A 127 -4.78 11.40 -8.13
C VAL A 127 -6.12 11.45 -8.87
N ALA A 128 -7.23 11.08 -8.20
CA ALA A 128 -8.58 11.18 -8.78
C ALA A 128 -8.93 12.60 -9.22
N VAL A 129 -8.63 13.60 -8.40
CA VAL A 129 -8.87 15.02 -8.75
C VAL A 129 -8.03 15.42 -9.97
N LEU A 130 -6.75 14.99 -10.03
CA LEU A 130 -5.90 15.28 -11.17
C LEU A 130 -6.43 14.61 -12.45
N LEU A 131 -6.75 13.32 -12.39
CA LEU A 131 -7.29 12.60 -13.54
C LEU A 131 -8.64 13.18 -13.99
N TRP A 132 -9.48 13.57 -13.04
CA TRP A 132 -10.74 14.24 -13.36
C TRP A 132 -10.52 15.52 -14.17
N VAL A 133 -9.62 16.39 -13.70
CA VAL A 133 -9.37 17.69 -14.30
C VAL A 133 -8.72 17.59 -15.68
N PHE A 134 -7.75 16.71 -15.84
CA PHE A 134 -6.96 16.64 -17.06
C PHE A 134 -7.53 15.70 -18.12
N PHE A 135 -8.28 14.69 -17.72
CA PHE A 135 -8.70 13.62 -18.62
C PHE A 135 -10.21 13.41 -18.67
N VAL A 136 -10.88 13.39 -17.51
CA VAL A 136 -12.32 13.11 -17.47
C VAL A 136 -13.12 14.30 -17.98
N VAL A 137 -12.82 15.52 -17.53
CA VAL A 137 -13.53 16.72 -17.97
C VAL A 137 -13.45 16.93 -19.48
N PRO A 138 -12.28 16.90 -20.13
CA PRO A 138 -12.18 17.09 -21.58
C PRO A 138 -13.00 16.06 -22.37
N THR A 139 -13.06 14.82 -21.91
CA THR A 139 -13.75 13.72 -22.63
C THR A 139 -15.23 13.61 -22.28
N ALA A 140 -15.59 13.72 -21.00
CA ALA A 140 -16.97 13.53 -20.54
C ALA A 140 -17.94 14.60 -21.06
N PHE A 141 -17.43 15.81 -21.27
CA PHE A 141 -18.21 16.96 -21.75
C PHE A 141 -18.02 17.24 -23.24
N ASP A 142 -17.28 16.41 -23.96
CA ASP A 142 -17.18 16.49 -25.41
C ASP A 142 -18.44 15.88 -26.06
N HIS A 143 -19.33 16.76 -26.51
CA HIS A 143 -20.57 16.38 -27.17
C HIS A 143 -20.37 15.93 -28.62
N THR A 144 -19.17 16.01 -29.17
CA THR A 144 -18.84 15.57 -30.52
C THR A 144 -18.65 14.05 -30.63
N VAL A 145 -18.33 13.39 -29.49
CA VAL A 145 -18.15 11.94 -29.41
C VAL A 145 -19.37 11.22 -28.84
N SER A 146 -19.53 9.93 -29.18
CA SER A 146 -20.64 9.11 -28.75
C SER A 146 -20.66 8.92 -27.22
N VAL A 147 -21.82 8.60 -26.66
CA VAL A 147 -21.96 8.31 -25.22
C VAL A 147 -21.09 7.11 -24.81
N SER A 148 -21.01 6.08 -25.67
CA SER A 148 -20.18 4.91 -25.44
C SER A 148 -18.69 5.27 -25.37
N SER A 149 -18.20 6.09 -26.28
CA SER A 149 -16.80 6.56 -26.27
C SER A 149 -16.49 7.33 -24.99
N ARG A 150 -17.38 8.22 -24.55
CA ARG A 150 -17.22 8.96 -23.29
C ARG A 150 -17.16 8.05 -22.08
N LEU A 151 -18.05 7.07 -21.98
CA LEU A 151 -18.07 6.11 -20.85
C LEU A 151 -16.79 5.29 -20.80
N ILE A 152 -16.29 4.82 -21.94
CA ILE A 152 -15.06 4.05 -22.03
C ILE A 152 -13.84 4.90 -21.66
N SER A 153 -13.76 6.11 -22.17
CA SER A 153 -12.67 7.05 -21.82
C SER A 153 -12.58 7.39 -20.34
N VAL A 154 -13.73 7.36 -19.62
CA VAL A 154 -13.76 7.54 -18.16
C VAL A 154 -13.42 6.23 -17.42
N ALA A 155 -13.74 5.07 -17.99
CA ALA A 155 -13.52 3.77 -17.35
C ALA A 155 -12.02 3.45 -17.17
N TYR A 156 -11.17 3.85 -18.11
CA TYR A 156 -9.71 3.65 -18.01
C TYR A 156 -9.11 4.38 -16.80
N PRO A 157 -9.26 5.71 -16.63
CA PRO A 157 -8.80 6.40 -15.43
C PRO A 157 -9.39 5.85 -14.13
N ALA A 158 -10.65 5.38 -14.16
CA ALA A 158 -11.26 4.76 -12.98
C ALA A 158 -10.60 3.42 -12.61
N GLY A 159 -10.23 2.61 -13.60
CA GLY A 159 -9.45 1.38 -13.42
C GLY A 159 -8.07 1.68 -12.82
N ASP A 160 -7.37 2.67 -13.36
CA ASP A 160 -6.07 3.11 -12.87
C ASP A 160 -6.13 3.57 -11.42
N LEU A 161 -7.14 4.38 -11.08
CA LEU A 161 -7.40 4.83 -9.71
C LEU A 161 -7.60 3.67 -8.76
N LEU A 162 -8.35 2.64 -9.17
CA LEU A 162 -8.57 1.45 -8.37
C LEU A 162 -7.23 0.74 -8.08
N LEU A 163 -6.37 0.56 -9.09
CA LEU A 163 -5.06 -0.07 -8.92
C LEU A 163 -4.12 0.78 -8.05
N ILE A 164 -4.13 2.12 -8.22
CA ILE A 164 -3.36 3.05 -7.38
C ILE A 164 -3.81 2.94 -5.92
N ALA A 165 -5.12 2.95 -5.67
CA ALA A 165 -5.67 2.89 -4.32
C ALA A 165 -5.22 1.63 -3.58
N ILE A 166 -5.24 0.47 -4.25
CA ILE A 166 -4.83 -0.81 -3.67
C ILE A 166 -3.31 -0.89 -3.57
N GLY A 167 -2.59 -0.45 -4.62
CA GLY A 167 -1.12 -0.41 -4.65
C GLY A 167 -0.53 0.49 -3.56
N ALA A 168 -1.13 1.66 -3.32
CA ALA A 168 -0.73 2.56 -2.25
C ALA A 168 -0.90 1.90 -0.86
N GLN A 169 -1.98 1.16 -0.64
CA GLN A 169 -2.17 0.42 0.62
C GLN A 169 -1.13 -0.69 0.79
N LEU A 170 -0.79 -1.42 -0.28
CA LEU A 170 0.31 -2.39 -0.27
C LEU A 170 1.64 -1.72 0.07
N ALA A 171 1.90 -0.53 -0.50
CA ALA A 171 3.12 0.25 -0.26
C ALA A 171 3.29 0.66 1.20
N VAL A 172 2.19 1.08 1.82
CA VAL A 172 2.20 1.59 3.20
C VAL A 172 2.39 0.47 4.22
N ARG A 173 1.79 -0.70 4.00
CA ARG A 173 1.85 -1.83 4.94
C ARG A 173 3.20 -2.54 4.97
N HIS A 174 4.01 -2.43 3.93
CA HIS A 174 5.31 -3.10 3.86
C HIS A 174 6.41 -2.33 4.61
N VAL A 175 6.68 -2.74 5.84
CA VAL A 175 7.75 -2.19 6.69
C VAL A 175 9.14 -2.61 6.22
N ARG A 176 9.29 -3.81 5.66
CA ARG A 176 10.51 -4.26 4.98
C ARG A 176 10.27 -4.24 3.48
N ARG A 177 10.74 -3.19 2.82
CA ARG A 177 10.71 -3.00 1.37
C ARG A 177 11.62 -4.02 0.69
N GLN A 178 11.11 -5.23 0.47
CA GLN A 178 11.86 -6.30 -0.16
C GLN A 178 11.81 -6.18 -1.69
N ALA A 179 12.78 -6.75 -2.38
CA ALA A 179 12.90 -6.67 -3.82
C ALA A 179 11.62 -7.05 -4.60
N PRO A 180 10.88 -8.15 -4.26
CA PRO A 180 9.66 -8.52 -4.97
C PRO A 180 8.58 -7.44 -4.92
N TYR A 181 8.46 -6.74 -3.79
CA TYR A 181 7.52 -5.63 -3.65
C TYR A 181 7.85 -4.49 -4.62
N TRP A 182 9.13 -4.09 -4.68
CA TRP A 182 9.56 -3.02 -5.59
C TRP A 182 9.38 -3.39 -7.06
N ILE A 183 9.62 -4.65 -7.42
CA ILE A 183 9.40 -5.14 -8.77
C ILE A 183 7.91 -5.03 -9.15
N LEU A 184 7.00 -5.47 -8.27
CA LEU A 184 5.55 -5.34 -8.46
C LEU A 184 5.13 -3.88 -8.57
N ALA A 185 5.58 -3.03 -7.64
CA ALA A 185 5.25 -1.61 -7.62
C ALA A 185 5.74 -0.91 -8.90
N THR A 186 6.95 -1.20 -9.36
CA THR A 186 7.48 -0.66 -10.62
C THR A 186 6.66 -1.11 -11.81
N GLY A 187 6.22 -2.37 -11.85
CA GLY A 187 5.35 -2.89 -12.91
C GLY A 187 3.99 -2.17 -12.95
N LEU A 188 3.37 -1.95 -11.79
CA LEU A 188 2.11 -1.20 -11.70
C LEU A 188 2.27 0.29 -12.06
N VAL A 189 3.38 0.90 -11.66
CA VAL A 189 3.68 2.30 -12.04
C VAL A 189 3.95 2.41 -13.53
N ALA A 190 4.64 1.44 -14.14
CA ALA A 190 4.89 1.42 -15.57
C ALA A 190 3.57 1.31 -16.36
N LEU A 191 2.63 0.43 -15.92
CA LEU A 191 1.29 0.34 -16.48
C LEU A 191 0.59 1.70 -16.46
N LEU A 192 0.48 2.30 -15.27
CA LEU A 192 -0.17 3.59 -15.07
C LEU A 192 0.44 4.71 -15.92
N VAL A 193 1.77 4.80 -15.98
CA VAL A 193 2.45 5.85 -16.78
C VAL A 193 2.14 5.69 -18.25
N SER A 194 2.07 4.45 -18.76
CA SER A 194 1.70 4.20 -20.15
C SER A 194 0.23 4.50 -20.43
N ASP A 195 -0.69 4.11 -19.56
CA ASP A 195 -2.12 4.41 -19.70
C ASP A 195 -2.37 5.92 -19.70
N LEU A 196 -1.74 6.67 -18.78
CA LEU A 196 -1.83 8.13 -18.73
C LEU A 196 -1.17 8.79 -19.95
N GLY A 197 -0.04 8.27 -20.38
CA GLY A 197 0.65 8.76 -21.56
C GLY A 197 -0.19 8.56 -22.83
N TYR A 198 -0.76 7.37 -23.01
CA TYR A 198 -1.67 7.08 -24.12
C TYR A 198 -2.89 7.99 -24.08
N LEU A 199 -3.53 8.16 -22.92
CA LEU A 199 -4.68 9.03 -22.75
C LEU A 199 -4.34 10.51 -23.06
N TYR A 200 -3.16 10.96 -22.62
CA TYR A 200 -2.67 12.30 -22.94
C TYR A 200 -2.46 12.49 -24.46
N GLN A 201 -1.82 11.53 -25.12
CA GLN A 201 -1.60 11.62 -26.57
C GLN A 201 -2.91 11.52 -27.37
N SER A 202 -3.87 10.70 -26.91
CA SER A 202 -5.18 10.57 -27.52
C SER A 202 -5.99 11.88 -27.45
N LEU A 203 -5.78 12.69 -26.41
CA LEU A 203 -6.51 13.94 -26.20
C LEU A 203 -5.81 15.17 -26.80
N TYR A 204 -4.49 15.22 -26.70
CA TYR A 204 -3.72 16.44 -26.98
C TYR A 204 -2.64 16.26 -28.05
N GLY A 205 -2.42 15.09 -28.52
CA GLY A 205 -1.40 14.74 -29.49
C GLY A 205 -1.88 13.78 -30.56
N VAL A 206 -0.93 13.03 -31.11
CA VAL A 206 -1.19 11.91 -32.02
C VAL A 206 -0.42 10.73 -31.50
N TYR A 207 -1.13 9.70 -31.05
CA TYR A 207 -0.53 8.44 -30.71
C TYR A 207 -0.14 7.73 -32.01
N ASN A 208 1.09 7.27 -32.10
CA ASN A 208 1.59 6.44 -33.18
C ASN A 208 2.03 5.10 -32.61
N GLU A 209 1.91 4.04 -33.37
CA GLU A 209 2.51 2.76 -33.04
C GLU A 209 4.01 2.92 -32.73
N ARG A 210 4.47 2.22 -31.70
CA ARG A 210 5.83 2.30 -31.16
C ARG A 210 6.21 3.63 -30.55
N ASP A 211 5.24 4.29 -29.97
CA ASP A 211 5.54 5.41 -29.09
C ASP A 211 6.35 4.89 -27.88
N PRO A 212 7.27 5.69 -27.32
CA PRO A 212 7.95 5.34 -26.07
C PRO A 212 7.05 4.92 -24.93
N ILE A 213 5.78 5.27 -24.98
CA ILE A 213 4.73 4.87 -24.01
C ILE A 213 4.54 3.35 -24.00
N ASP A 214 4.60 2.69 -25.14
CA ASP A 214 4.42 1.23 -25.27
C ASP A 214 5.46 0.47 -24.45
N PHE A 215 6.64 1.06 -24.25
CA PHE A 215 7.68 0.49 -23.39
C PHE A 215 7.21 0.23 -21.95
N GLY A 216 6.34 1.06 -21.40
CA GLY A 216 5.84 0.88 -20.04
C GLY A 216 4.86 -0.28 -19.92
N TRP A 217 4.00 -0.54 -20.93
CA TRP A 217 3.15 -1.72 -20.94
C TRP A 217 3.99 -3.01 -21.02
N TRP A 218 5.00 -3.03 -21.90
CA TRP A 218 5.93 -4.17 -21.95
C TRP A 218 6.63 -4.42 -20.61
N ILE A 219 7.14 -3.36 -19.98
CA ILE A 219 7.76 -3.44 -18.65
C ILE A 219 6.77 -3.99 -17.63
N SER A 220 5.51 -3.56 -17.64
CA SER A 220 4.49 -4.04 -16.73
C SER A 220 4.30 -5.54 -16.83
N TYR A 221 4.09 -6.06 -18.05
CA TYR A 221 3.99 -7.51 -18.30
C TYR A 221 5.23 -8.25 -17.80
N ALA A 222 6.41 -7.78 -18.16
CA ALA A 222 7.67 -8.42 -17.80
C ALA A 222 7.92 -8.42 -16.28
N LEU A 223 7.66 -7.30 -15.58
CA LEU A 223 7.92 -7.19 -14.16
C LEU A 223 6.91 -7.97 -13.31
N ILE A 224 5.64 -8.04 -13.69
CA ILE A 224 4.64 -8.87 -13.01
C ILE A 224 5.05 -10.35 -13.06
N VAL A 225 5.52 -10.83 -14.20
CA VAL A 225 6.04 -12.21 -14.32
C VAL A 225 7.38 -12.37 -13.58
N ALA A 226 8.26 -11.36 -13.61
CA ALA A 226 9.53 -11.39 -12.90
C ALA A 226 9.36 -11.50 -11.38
N VAL A 227 8.30 -10.90 -10.81
CA VAL A 227 7.96 -11.07 -9.39
C VAL A 227 7.72 -12.54 -9.05
N LEU A 228 6.95 -13.24 -9.89
CA LEU A 228 6.66 -14.67 -9.71
C LEU A 228 7.92 -15.53 -9.77
N LEU A 229 8.89 -15.15 -10.60
CA LEU A 229 10.19 -15.81 -10.73
C LEU A 229 11.18 -15.44 -9.60
N HIS A 230 10.79 -14.53 -8.69
CA HIS A 230 11.68 -14.13 -7.60
C HIS A 230 11.63 -15.16 -6.45
N PRO A 231 12.80 -15.61 -5.90
CA PRO A 231 12.84 -16.63 -4.84
C PRO A 231 12.02 -16.27 -3.58
N ARG A 232 11.84 -14.98 -3.33
CA ARG A 232 11.14 -14.45 -2.17
C ARG A 232 9.73 -13.95 -2.48
N VAL A 233 9.08 -14.46 -3.54
CA VAL A 233 7.73 -14.03 -3.92
C VAL A 233 6.70 -14.16 -2.79
N GLY A 234 6.84 -15.19 -1.95
CA GLY A 234 5.97 -15.42 -0.79
C GLY A 234 6.03 -14.33 0.29
N GLU A 235 7.11 -13.53 0.31
CA GLU A 235 7.30 -12.48 1.30
C GLU A 235 6.40 -11.24 1.05
N ILE A 236 5.87 -11.07 -0.18
CA ILE A 236 4.91 -9.99 -0.49
C ILE A 236 3.64 -10.12 0.35
N ALA A 237 3.26 -11.34 0.69
CA ALA A 237 2.04 -11.64 1.43
C ALA A 237 2.32 -12.07 2.89
N ALA A 238 3.56 -11.97 3.35
CA ALA A 238 3.92 -12.32 4.72
C ALA A 238 3.29 -11.35 5.74
N PRO A 239 2.79 -11.85 6.89
CA PRO A 239 2.24 -10.99 7.93
C PRO A 239 3.28 -9.96 8.41
N SER A 240 2.86 -8.72 8.57
CA SER A 240 3.70 -7.70 9.17
C SER A 240 3.80 -7.94 10.68
N THR A 241 5.01 -8.17 11.18
CA THR A 241 5.28 -8.40 12.61
C THR A 241 5.41 -7.11 13.41
N ARG A 242 5.34 -5.94 12.77
CA ARG A 242 5.43 -4.64 13.46
C ARG A 242 4.05 -4.05 13.73
N THR A 243 3.79 -3.84 15.01
CA THR A 243 2.58 -3.20 15.55
C THR A 243 2.67 -1.67 15.65
N THR A 244 3.84 -1.09 15.41
CA THR A 244 4.03 0.37 15.51
C THR A 244 4.06 1.02 14.12
N PRO A 245 3.10 1.88 13.79
CA PRO A 245 3.14 2.72 12.60
C PRO A 245 4.27 3.74 12.77
N SER A 246 5.41 3.52 12.10
CA SER A 246 6.47 4.51 12.12
C SER A 246 6.09 5.69 11.23
N LEU A 247 5.87 6.84 11.84
CA LEU A 247 5.81 8.13 11.15
C LEU A 247 7.20 8.43 10.58
N SER A 248 7.47 7.93 9.37
CA SER A 248 8.71 8.34 8.72
C SER A 248 8.54 9.74 8.13
N PRO A 249 9.49 10.67 8.31
CA PRO A 249 9.42 12.01 7.71
C PRO A 249 9.18 11.96 6.20
N ARG A 250 9.73 10.94 5.53
CA ARG A 250 9.53 10.71 4.09
C ARG A 250 8.07 10.47 3.73
N ARG A 251 7.32 9.71 4.55
CA ARG A 251 5.89 9.42 4.34
C ARG A 251 5.07 10.71 4.44
N ILE A 252 5.37 11.55 5.45
CA ILE A 252 4.71 12.85 5.62
C ILE A 252 4.97 13.75 4.40
N VAL A 253 6.23 13.84 3.97
CA VAL A 253 6.59 14.66 2.79
C VAL A 253 5.87 14.18 1.54
N VAL A 254 5.84 12.88 1.26
CA VAL A 254 5.15 12.33 0.08
C VAL A 254 3.65 12.62 0.13
N LEU A 255 2.99 12.39 1.27
CA LEU A 255 1.57 12.68 1.43
C LEU A 255 1.27 14.18 1.28
N SER A 256 2.13 15.05 1.83
CA SER A 256 1.99 16.49 1.68
C SER A 256 2.13 16.93 0.23
N LEU A 257 3.15 16.44 -0.48
CA LEU A 257 3.35 16.76 -1.89
C LEU A 257 2.17 16.32 -2.76
N VAL A 258 1.69 15.10 -2.55
CA VAL A 258 0.55 14.55 -3.28
C VAL A 258 -0.74 15.35 -2.97
N THR A 259 -0.97 15.70 -1.71
CA THR A 259 -2.15 16.48 -1.30
C THR A 259 -2.12 17.92 -1.87
N ILE A 260 -0.94 18.53 -1.96
CA ILE A 260 -0.78 19.90 -2.49
C ILE A 260 -0.85 19.91 -4.03
N ALA A 261 -0.47 18.83 -4.70
CA ALA A 261 -0.42 18.77 -6.16
C ALA A 261 -1.78 19.11 -6.81
N ALA A 262 -2.90 18.59 -6.29
CA ALA A 262 -4.22 18.85 -6.83
C ALA A 262 -4.62 20.35 -6.72
N PRO A 263 -4.60 21.00 -5.53
CA PRO A 263 -4.89 22.44 -5.44
C PRO A 263 -3.92 23.31 -6.24
N MET A 264 -2.64 22.98 -6.33
CA MET A 264 -1.68 23.74 -7.13
C MET A 264 -1.99 23.71 -8.63
N THR A 265 -2.36 22.54 -9.15
CA THR A 265 -2.75 22.42 -10.57
C THR A 265 -4.02 23.19 -10.88
N ILE A 266 -4.98 23.20 -9.94
CA ILE A 266 -6.19 24.01 -10.03
C ILE A 266 -5.83 25.50 -10.08
N GLY A 267 -4.99 25.97 -9.16
CA GLY A 267 -4.52 27.35 -9.13
C GLY A 267 -3.80 27.75 -10.42
N ALA A 268 -2.94 26.89 -10.94
CA ALA A 268 -2.23 27.14 -12.20
C ALA A 268 -3.20 27.25 -13.40
N ARG A 269 -4.21 26.39 -13.49
CA ARG A 269 -5.24 26.47 -14.55
C ARG A 269 -6.10 27.72 -14.42
N ALA A 270 -6.45 28.11 -13.19
CA ALA A 270 -7.19 29.36 -12.95
C ALA A 270 -6.40 30.58 -13.41
N LEU A 271 -5.10 30.63 -13.10
CA LEU A 271 -4.20 31.71 -13.55
C LEU A 271 -4.02 31.74 -15.07
N ALA A 272 -4.07 30.55 -15.72
CA ALA A 272 -4.02 30.43 -17.16
C ALA A 272 -5.36 30.75 -17.85
N GLY A 273 -6.41 31.16 -17.12
CA GLY A 273 -7.72 31.50 -17.69
C GLY A 273 -8.52 30.30 -18.22
N ALA A 274 -8.14 29.08 -17.84
CA ALA A 274 -8.85 27.87 -18.24
C ALA A 274 -10.19 27.75 -17.49
N ALA A 275 -11.21 27.20 -18.17
CA ALA A 275 -12.48 26.89 -17.53
C ALA A 275 -12.27 25.90 -16.36
N LEU A 276 -12.84 26.23 -15.21
CA LEU A 276 -12.74 25.43 -13.98
C LEU A 276 -14.08 24.78 -13.67
N GLU A 277 -14.10 23.48 -13.53
CA GLU A 277 -15.23 22.74 -12.97
C GLU A 277 -15.26 22.94 -11.43
N LEU A 278 -15.65 24.13 -10.99
CA LEU A 278 -15.65 24.57 -9.60
C LEU A 278 -16.26 23.54 -8.62
N PRO A 279 -17.42 22.89 -8.90
CA PRO A 279 -18.03 21.96 -7.95
C PRO A 279 -17.14 20.75 -7.63
N VAL A 280 -16.50 20.17 -8.64
CA VAL A 280 -15.64 18.99 -8.47
C VAL A 280 -14.35 19.38 -7.75
N LEU A 281 -13.80 20.53 -8.11
CA LEU A 281 -12.56 21.04 -7.52
C LEU A 281 -12.75 21.40 -6.05
N LEU A 282 -13.84 22.08 -5.72
CA LEU A 282 -14.19 22.40 -4.33
C LEU A 282 -14.51 21.12 -3.55
N GLY A 283 -15.31 20.21 -4.11
CA GLY A 283 -15.64 18.94 -3.49
C GLY A 283 -14.39 18.09 -3.22
N GLY A 284 -13.51 17.93 -4.21
CA GLY A 284 -12.24 17.22 -4.07
C GLY A 284 -11.32 17.83 -3.02
N THR A 285 -11.21 19.17 -3.00
CA THR A 285 -10.40 19.89 -2.02
C THR A 285 -10.95 19.72 -0.60
N VAL A 286 -12.26 19.81 -0.41
CA VAL A 286 -12.92 19.59 0.89
C VAL A 286 -12.72 18.17 1.38
N VAL A 287 -12.87 17.17 0.51
CA VAL A 287 -12.62 15.76 0.84
C VAL A 287 -11.16 15.56 1.23
N LEU A 288 -10.21 16.07 0.44
CA LEU A 288 -8.78 15.98 0.77
C LEU A 288 -8.45 16.64 2.11
N PHE A 289 -8.97 17.83 2.36
CA PHE A 289 -8.78 18.52 3.63
C PHE A 289 -9.36 17.70 4.80
N GLY A 290 -10.57 17.18 4.66
CA GLY A 290 -11.21 16.32 5.66
C GLY A 290 -10.38 15.05 5.94
N LEU A 291 -9.85 14.40 4.90
CA LEU A 291 -8.97 13.24 5.04
C LEU A 291 -7.66 13.57 5.75
N VAL A 292 -7.06 14.72 5.45
CA VAL A 292 -5.83 15.19 6.14
C VAL A 292 -6.12 15.44 7.62
N VAL A 293 -7.23 16.11 7.95
CA VAL A 293 -7.64 16.33 9.35
C VAL A 293 -7.88 15.00 10.06
N LEU A 294 -8.61 14.08 9.42
CA LEU A 294 -8.82 12.72 9.96
C LEU A 294 -7.50 12.00 10.21
N ARG A 295 -6.54 12.13 9.31
CA ARG A 295 -5.20 11.55 9.46
C ARG A 295 -4.44 12.16 10.63
N LEU A 296 -4.47 13.49 10.78
CA LEU A 296 -3.84 14.19 11.90
C LEU A 296 -4.42 13.74 13.24
N VAL A 297 -5.75 13.60 13.35
CA VAL A 297 -6.42 13.09 14.53
C VAL A 297 -6.02 11.64 14.82
N ALA A 298 -5.97 10.78 13.81
CA ALA A 298 -5.51 9.40 13.97
C ALA A 298 -4.06 9.35 14.47
N MET A 299 -3.16 10.18 13.89
CA MET A 299 -1.76 10.30 14.30
C MET A 299 -1.62 10.76 15.75
N ALA A 300 -2.40 11.77 16.17
CA ALA A 300 -2.38 12.25 17.55
C ALA A 300 -2.77 11.15 18.53
N ARG A 301 -3.81 10.36 18.20
CA ARG A 301 -4.24 9.21 19.02
C ARG A 301 -3.20 8.10 19.08
N GLU A 302 -2.56 7.78 17.96
CA GLU A 302 -1.48 6.79 17.89
C GLU A 302 -0.28 7.22 18.75
N LEU A 303 0.09 8.50 18.69
CA LEU A 303 1.18 9.07 19.49
C LEU A 303 0.87 9.01 20.98
N GLU A 304 -0.35 9.39 21.38
CA GLU A 304 -0.77 9.35 22.79
C GLU A 304 -0.79 7.92 23.33
N ALA A 305 -1.33 6.97 22.58
CA ALA A 305 -1.30 5.55 22.94
C ALA A 305 0.12 5.01 23.10
N SER A 306 1.02 5.36 22.18
CA SER A 306 2.44 4.98 22.26
C SER A 306 3.13 5.61 23.46
N ARG A 307 2.85 6.89 23.73
CA ARG A 307 3.38 7.60 24.90
C ARG A 307 2.94 6.95 26.19
N THR A 308 1.65 6.63 26.32
CA THR A 308 1.11 5.97 27.51
C THR A 308 1.76 4.60 27.74
N LEU A 309 1.96 3.82 26.67
CA LEU A 309 2.65 2.52 26.76
C LEU A 309 4.10 2.69 27.24
N LEU A 310 4.84 3.61 26.62
CA LEU A 310 6.23 3.87 26.98
C LEU A 310 6.37 4.36 28.45
N LEU A 311 5.43 5.21 28.91
CA LEU A 311 5.40 5.65 30.30
C LEU A 311 5.11 4.49 31.24
N HIS A 312 4.20 3.60 30.85
CA HIS A 312 3.91 2.40 31.65
C HIS A 312 5.12 1.47 31.73
N GLU A 313 5.79 1.18 30.61
CA GLU A 313 7.02 0.38 30.57
C GLU A 313 8.17 1.02 31.38
N ALA A 314 8.27 2.36 31.36
CA ALA A 314 9.29 3.08 32.10
C ALA A 314 9.04 3.10 33.62
N THR A 315 7.79 2.93 34.07
CA THR A 315 7.38 3.07 35.46
C THR A 315 6.91 1.77 36.13
N HIS A 316 6.74 0.69 35.39
CA HIS A 316 6.26 -0.60 35.92
C HIS A 316 7.21 -1.75 35.61
N ASP A 317 7.19 -2.78 36.46
CA ASP A 317 7.94 -4.02 36.28
C ASP A 317 7.22 -4.93 35.28
N ALA A 318 7.93 -5.39 34.25
CA ALA A 318 7.36 -6.17 33.15
C ALA A 318 6.82 -7.56 33.59
N LEU A 319 7.34 -8.13 34.67
CA LEU A 319 6.95 -9.46 35.13
C LEU A 319 5.67 -9.39 35.99
N THR A 320 5.65 -8.48 36.96
CA THR A 320 4.60 -8.40 37.98
C THR A 320 3.53 -7.36 37.70
N GLY A 321 3.80 -6.39 36.79
CA GLY A 321 2.94 -5.25 36.56
C GLY A 321 2.92 -4.22 37.68
N LEU A 322 3.68 -4.42 38.76
CA LEU A 322 3.83 -3.47 39.86
C LEU A 322 4.64 -2.24 39.42
N GLY A 323 4.58 -1.16 40.22
CA GLY A 323 5.53 -0.06 40.01
C GLY A 323 6.96 -0.55 40.07
N ASN A 324 7.83 0.02 39.23
CA ASN A 324 9.25 -0.25 39.34
C ASN A 324 9.97 0.76 40.25
N ARG A 325 11.29 0.66 40.36
CA ARG A 325 12.12 1.55 41.17
C ARG A 325 11.89 3.04 40.85
N THR A 326 11.67 3.37 39.57
CA THR A 326 11.43 4.76 39.12
C THR A 326 10.13 5.28 39.69
N LEU A 327 9.02 4.56 39.49
CA LEU A 327 7.72 4.95 40.07
C LEU A 327 7.74 5.02 41.56
N PHE A 328 8.45 4.11 42.25
CA PHE A 328 8.64 4.14 43.68
C PHE A 328 9.33 5.42 44.16
N SER A 329 10.44 5.80 43.52
CA SER A 329 11.19 7.03 43.85
C SER A 329 10.31 8.28 43.66
N ASP A 330 9.64 8.38 42.50
CA ASP A 330 8.76 9.51 42.16
C ASP A 330 7.63 9.66 43.25
N ARG A 331 7.01 8.55 43.66
CA ARG A 331 5.96 8.55 44.69
C ARG A 331 6.44 9.01 46.05
N ILE A 332 7.65 8.61 46.45
CA ILE A 332 8.26 9.08 47.70
C ILE A 332 8.58 10.57 47.63
N GLU A 333 9.20 11.04 46.54
CA GLU A 333 9.52 12.46 46.37
C GLU A 333 8.28 13.34 46.39
N ASP A 334 7.19 12.93 45.72
CA ASP A 334 5.92 13.63 45.71
C ASP A 334 5.33 13.72 47.12
N ALA A 335 5.31 12.60 47.87
CA ALA A 335 4.76 12.57 49.21
C ALA A 335 5.58 13.41 50.20
N LEU A 336 6.90 13.40 50.13
CA LEU A 336 7.80 14.23 50.90
C LEU A 336 7.63 15.72 50.60
N SER A 337 7.46 16.07 49.31
CA SER A 337 7.27 17.46 48.88
C SER A 337 5.98 18.07 49.37
N THR A 338 4.92 17.27 49.54
CA THR A 338 3.62 17.69 50.05
C THR A 338 3.56 17.67 51.59
N GLY A 339 4.62 17.22 52.27
CA GLY A 339 4.67 17.09 53.73
C GLY A 339 3.75 15.98 54.30
N THR A 340 3.33 15.04 53.45
CA THR A 340 2.51 13.90 53.82
C THR A 340 3.35 12.88 54.61
N PRO A 341 2.94 12.41 55.78
CA PRO A 341 3.64 11.34 56.48
C PRO A 341 3.66 10.06 55.65
N VAL A 342 4.85 9.51 55.41
CA VAL A 342 5.07 8.30 54.62
C VAL A 342 5.72 7.22 55.47
N ALA A 343 5.20 5.97 55.37
CA ALA A 343 5.86 4.78 55.87
C ALA A 343 6.32 3.93 54.69
N VAL A 344 7.56 3.52 54.69
CA VAL A 344 8.14 2.63 53.67
C VAL A 344 8.36 1.25 54.33
N LEU A 345 7.81 0.22 53.71
CA LEU A 345 8.05 -1.18 54.06
C LEU A 345 8.88 -1.83 52.95
N CYS A 346 9.97 -2.48 53.32
CA CYS A 346 10.76 -3.30 52.40
C CYS A 346 10.44 -4.78 52.71
N LEU A 347 10.08 -5.53 51.67
CA LEU A 347 9.71 -6.94 51.77
C LEU A 347 10.67 -7.75 50.90
N ASP A 348 11.08 -8.91 51.40
CA ASP A 348 11.92 -9.85 50.69
C ASP A 348 11.34 -11.27 50.81
N LEU A 349 11.48 -12.12 49.81
CA LEU A 349 10.92 -13.47 49.87
C LEU A 349 11.96 -14.47 50.37
N ASP A 350 11.73 -14.97 51.58
CA ASP A 350 12.59 -16.01 52.18
C ASP A 350 12.70 -17.23 51.23
N ASP A 351 13.91 -17.70 51.07
CA ASP A 351 14.24 -18.90 50.25
C ASP A 351 13.80 -18.83 48.78
N PHE A 352 13.57 -17.66 48.22
CA PHE A 352 13.17 -17.50 46.78
C PHE A 352 14.19 -18.15 45.84
N LYS A 353 15.49 -18.05 46.15
CA LYS A 353 16.55 -18.72 45.41
C LYS A 353 16.35 -20.22 45.38
N LEU A 354 15.94 -20.82 46.51
CA LEU A 354 15.69 -22.28 46.57
C LEU A 354 14.51 -22.69 45.66
N VAL A 355 13.51 -21.88 45.54
CA VAL A 355 12.39 -22.08 44.60
C VAL A 355 12.95 -22.12 43.13
N ASN A 356 13.74 -21.11 42.77
CA ASN A 356 14.34 -21.04 41.44
C ASN A 356 15.27 -22.22 41.16
N ASP A 357 16.11 -22.58 42.11
CA ASP A 357 17.09 -23.69 41.96
C ASP A 357 16.40 -25.08 41.88
N SER A 358 15.25 -25.24 42.57
CA SER A 358 14.52 -26.52 42.63
C SER A 358 13.48 -26.69 41.52
N LEU A 359 12.76 -25.63 41.13
CA LEU A 359 11.61 -25.68 40.23
C LEU A 359 11.83 -24.87 38.92
N GLY A 360 12.96 -24.20 38.82
CA GLY A 360 13.33 -23.38 37.65
C GLY A 360 12.75 -21.96 37.73
N HIS A 361 13.37 -21.04 36.98
CA HIS A 361 12.97 -19.60 36.90
C HIS A 361 11.48 -19.38 36.57
N PRO A 362 10.83 -20.15 35.67
CA PRO A 362 9.40 -19.97 35.42
C PRO A 362 8.50 -20.15 36.65
N ALA A 363 8.89 -21.03 37.58
CA ALA A 363 8.16 -21.22 38.83
C ALA A 363 8.34 -20.01 39.79
N GLY A 364 9.56 -19.46 39.85
CA GLY A 364 9.84 -18.25 40.57
C GLY A 364 9.07 -17.04 40.03
N ASP A 365 9.00 -16.91 38.70
CA ASP A 365 8.22 -15.86 38.05
C ASP A 365 6.74 -15.90 38.45
N VAL A 366 6.14 -17.09 38.51
CA VAL A 366 4.75 -17.27 38.98
C VAL A 366 4.61 -16.87 40.44
N VAL A 367 5.57 -17.24 41.31
CA VAL A 367 5.55 -16.85 42.72
C VAL A 367 5.54 -15.32 42.88
N LEU A 368 6.44 -14.63 42.12
CA LEU A 368 6.51 -13.15 42.16
C LEU A 368 5.22 -12.52 41.66
N GLN A 369 4.59 -13.03 40.62
CA GLN A 369 3.29 -12.55 40.15
C GLN A 369 2.19 -12.72 41.18
N VAL A 370 2.07 -13.89 41.77
CA VAL A 370 1.05 -14.18 42.81
C VAL A 370 1.24 -13.33 44.05
N VAL A 371 2.50 -13.15 44.49
CA VAL A 371 2.79 -12.26 45.64
C VAL A 371 2.43 -10.82 45.29
N GLY A 372 2.79 -10.33 44.14
CA GLY A 372 2.42 -9.00 43.67
C GLY A 372 0.92 -8.77 43.66
N GLU A 373 0.13 -9.68 43.09
CA GLU A 373 -1.32 -9.61 43.07
C GLU A 373 -1.92 -9.56 44.48
N ARG A 374 -1.40 -10.36 45.40
CA ARG A 374 -1.86 -10.37 46.81
C ARG A 374 -1.55 -9.07 47.52
N LEU A 375 -0.35 -8.50 47.31
CA LEU A 375 0.04 -7.23 47.90
C LEU A 375 -0.88 -6.10 47.40
N VAL A 376 -1.15 -6.04 46.10
CA VAL A 376 -2.11 -5.07 45.54
C VAL A 376 -3.49 -5.18 46.18
N GLY A 377 -3.96 -6.41 46.43
CA GLY A 377 -5.26 -6.66 47.05
C GLY A 377 -5.36 -6.19 48.52
N LEU A 378 -4.23 -5.93 49.18
CA LEU A 378 -4.17 -5.45 50.58
C LEU A 378 -4.05 -3.91 50.70
N LEU A 379 -3.76 -3.21 49.58
CA LEU A 379 -3.52 -1.77 49.56
C LEU A 379 -4.81 -0.97 49.73
N ARG A 380 -4.69 0.15 50.39
CA ARG A 380 -5.75 1.17 50.50
C ARG A 380 -5.62 2.17 49.32
N PRO A 381 -6.69 2.89 49.01
CA PRO A 381 -6.58 4.02 48.08
C PRO A 381 -5.51 5.01 48.55
N GLY A 382 -4.49 5.20 47.71
CA GLY A 382 -3.34 6.07 48.02
C GLY A 382 -2.06 5.34 48.37
N ASP A 383 -2.12 4.07 48.79
CA ASP A 383 -0.93 3.23 49.00
C ASP A 383 -0.33 2.80 47.66
N ALA A 384 0.96 2.54 47.64
CA ALA A 384 1.67 2.06 46.45
C ALA A 384 2.54 0.86 46.80
N VAL A 385 2.64 -0.08 45.86
CA VAL A 385 3.59 -1.20 45.89
C VAL A 385 4.45 -1.17 44.64
N ALA A 386 5.72 -1.49 44.82
CA ALA A 386 6.66 -1.56 43.71
C ALA A 386 7.59 -2.75 43.92
N ARG A 387 8.09 -3.28 42.79
CA ARG A 387 9.16 -4.27 42.79
C ARG A 387 10.46 -3.57 42.39
N LEU A 388 11.47 -3.65 43.24
CA LEU A 388 12.77 -2.95 43.05
C LEU A 388 13.75 -3.78 42.21
N GLY A 389 13.58 -5.13 42.23
CA GLY A 389 14.34 -6.08 41.45
C GLY A 389 14.47 -7.42 42.19
N GLY A 390 14.76 -8.50 41.48
CA GLY A 390 14.84 -9.84 42.11
C GLY A 390 13.55 -10.23 42.81
N ASP A 391 13.67 -10.52 44.12
CA ASP A 391 12.61 -10.89 45.05
C ASP A 391 12.19 -9.75 46.01
N GLU A 392 12.76 -8.56 45.80
CA GLU A 392 12.41 -7.33 46.58
C GLU A 392 11.24 -6.55 45.95
#